data_370737a8d78dac3405a2da9fc0d75251
#
_entry.id   370737a8d78dac3405a2da9fc0d75251
#
_cell.length_a   1.000
_cell.length_b   1.000
_cell.length_c   1.000
_cell.angle_alpha   90.00
_cell.angle_beta   90.00
_cell.angle_gamma   90.00
#
_symmetry.space_group_name_H-M   'P 1'
#
loop_
_entity.id
_entity.type
_entity.pdbx_description
1 polymer ?
#
loop_
_entity_poly.entity_id
_entity_poly.type
_entity_poly.pdbx_seq_one_letter_code
_entity_poly.pdbx_strand_id
1 'polypeptide(L)'
;MEYSKLGNSDLLVSQLCVGCMSFGDPGTNFHAWTLNADESEELVKRALDLGINFFDTANIYSAGTSEEYLGRAIKNNVARDKVILATKVYFNEGKLSSQAIKREIDLSLKRLGTDYLDLYIIHRFDYGTPIEETMEALDSLVKAGKVRALGASAMYGYQFHNMQFVADKNGWTPFSSMQNHYNLLYREDERELIPICRQM
;
A
#
# COMPACT_ATOMS: atom_id res chain seq x y z
N MET A 1 -9.72 -15.42 13.23
CA MET A 1 -9.45 -14.07 12.66
C MET A 1 -10.76 -13.49 12.15
N GLU A 2 -11.03 -12.20 12.43
CA GLU A 2 -12.17 -11.47 11.88
C GLU A 2 -11.75 -10.75 10.61
N TYR A 3 -12.70 -10.62 9.67
CA TYR A 3 -12.47 -9.99 8.37
C TYR A 3 -13.50 -8.89 8.14
N SER A 4 -13.11 -7.84 7.42
CA SER A 4 -13.98 -6.73 7.02
C SER A 4 -13.64 -6.28 5.61
N LYS A 5 -14.59 -5.61 4.95
CA LYS A 5 -14.29 -4.92 3.69
C LYS A 5 -13.37 -3.72 3.96
N LEU A 6 -12.40 -3.52 3.08
CA LEU A 6 -11.52 -2.36 3.12
C LEU A 6 -12.22 -1.16 2.46
N GLY A 7 -12.80 -0.28 3.29
CA GLY A 7 -13.57 0.87 2.82
C GLY A 7 -14.71 0.46 1.89
N ASN A 8 -14.81 1.14 0.76
CA ASN A 8 -15.82 0.88 -0.29
C ASN A 8 -15.34 -0.12 -1.36
N SER A 9 -14.17 -0.76 -1.17
CA SER A 9 -13.65 -1.77 -2.10
C SER A 9 -14.29 -3.15 -1.86
N ASP A 10 -14.05 -4.09 -2.79
CA ASP A 10 -14.43 -5.50 -2.63
C ASP A 10 -13.34 -6.35 -1.93
N LEU A 11 -12.28 -5.71 -1.43
CA LEU A 11 -11.22 -6.40 -0.72
C LEU A 11 -11.67 -6.81 0.68
N LEU A 12 -11.71 -8.12 0.94
CA LEU A 12 -12.00 -8.68 2.25
C LEU A 12 -10.68 -8.91 2.99
N VAL A 13 -10.37 -8.06 3.95
CA VAL A 13 -9.11 -8.06 4.70
C VAL A 13 -9.29 -8.56 6.13
N SER A 14 -8.28 -9.24 6.67
CA SER A 14 -8.20 -9.49 8.11
C SER A 14 -8.07 -8.15 8.86
N GLN A 15 -8.67 -8.06 10.05
CA GLN A 15 -8.58 -6.84 10.88
C GLN A 15 -7.15 -6.54 11.34
N LEU A 16 -6.27 -7.53 11.30
CA LEU A 16 -4.84 -7.36 11.49
C LEU A 16 -4.13 -7.37 10.14
N CYS A 17 -3.18 -6.45 9.96
CA CYS A 17 -2.29 -6.37 8.81
C CYS A 17 -0.85 -6.60 9.24
N VAL A 18 -0.09 -7.37 8.48
CA VAL A 18 1.36 -7.51 8.69
C VAL A 18 2.08 -6.39 7.96
N GLY A 19 2.68 -5.46 8.74
CA GLY A 19 3.58 -4.44 8.19
C GLY A 19 4.97 -5.03 7.92
N CYS A 20 5.43 -4.98 6.67
CA CYS A 20 6.66 -5.61 6.21
C CYS A 20 7.85 -4.64 6.14
N MET A 21 7.81 -3.49 6.83
CA MET A 21 8.94 -2.55 6.87
C MET A 21 10.19 -3.17 7.53
N SER A 22 10.01 -4.17 8.38
CA SER A 22 11.11 -4.95 8.97
C SER A 22 11.69 -6.04 8.05
N PHE A 23 11.09 -6.32 6.91
CA PHE A 23 11.63 -7.29 5.97
C PHE A 23 12.66 -6.66 5.06
N GLY A 24 13.70 -7.40 4.70
CA GLY A 24 14.66 -6.98 3.72
C GLY A 24 16.11 -7.36 4.02
N ASP A 25 17.01 -7.01 3.13
CA ASP A 25 18.44 -7.26 3.30
C ASP A 25 19.03 -6.33 4.37
N PRO A 26 19.57 -6.86 5.47
CA PRO A 26 20.27 -6.08 6.49
C PRO A 26 21.44 -5.24 5.92
N GLY A 27 22.02 -5.66 4.81
CA GLY A 27 23.10 -4.95 4.13
C GLY A 27 22.67 -3.60 3.52
N THR A 28 21.38 -3.35 3.37
CA THR A 28 20.86 -2.06 2.89
C THR A 28 20.98 -0.94 3.92
N ASN A 29 21.28 -1.26 5.19
CA ASN A 29 21.32 -0.32 6.32
C ASN A 29 20.03 0.51 6.48
N PHE A 30 18.89 -0.01 6.03
CA PHE A 30 17.60 0.68 6.15
C PHE A 30 17.16 0.77 7.62
N HIS A 31 17.22 -0.36 8.34
CA HIS A 31 16.99 -0.44 9.78
C HIS A 31 17.86 -1.51 10.43
N ALA A 32 18.30 -1.30 11.67
CA ALA A 32 19.10 -2.26 12.43
C ALA A 32 18.31 -3.53 12.85
N TRP A 33 16.97 -3.46 12.80
CA TRP A 33 16.04 -4.54 13.16
C TRP A 33 15.40 -5.22 11.93
N THR A 34 16.08 -5.17 10.78
CA THR A 34 15.62 -5.80 9.54
C THR A 34 15.77 -7.31 9.63
N LEU A 35 14.73 -8.03 9.25
CA LEU A 35 14.67 -9.48 9.19
C LEU A 35 15.15 -9.97 7.81
N ASN A 36 15.99 -10.98 7.81
CA ASN A 36 16.42 -11.63 6.57
C ASN A 36 15.27 -12.40 5.89
N ALA A 37 15.57 -12.99 4.73
CA ALA A 37 14.56 -13.64 3.91
C ALA A 37 13.89 -14.85 4.57
N ASP A 38 14.63 -15.64 5.34
CA ASP A 38 14.11 -16.86 6.00
C ASP A 38 13.28 -16.50 7.23
N GLU A 39 13.73 -15.56 8.04
CA GLU A 39 12.96 -14.99 9.17
C GLU A 39 11.67 -14.33 8.71
N SER A 40 11.72 -13.59 7.60
CA SER A 40 10.55 -12.96 7.00
C SER A 40 9.54 -14.00 6.51
N GLU A 41 9.99 -15.08 5.89
CA GLU A 41 9.13 -16.18 5.43
C GLU A 41 8.48 -16.92 6.59
N GLU A 42 9.22 -17.20 7.67
CA GLU A 42 8.66 -17.82 8.89
C GLU A 42 7.55 -16.95 9.51
N LEU A 43 7.77 -15.63 9.58
CA LEU A 43 6.76 -14.69 10.07
C LEU A 43 5.52 -14.67 9.19
N VAL A 44 5.67 -14.62 7.87
CA VAL A 44 4.54 -14.67 6.92
C VAL A 44 3.76 -15.98 7.08
N LYS A 45 4.45 -17.13 7.15
CA LYS A 45 3.80 -18.43 7.39
C LYS A 45 3.01 -18.42 8.69
N ARG A 46 3.58 -17.93 9.78
CA ARG A 46 2.89 -17.82 11.06
C ARG A 46 1.66 -16.91 10.99
N ALA A 47 1.74 -15.80 10.27
CA ALA A 47 0.60 -14.91 10.06
C ALA A 47 -0.54 -15.61 9.30
N LEU A 48 -0.20 -16.36 8.22
CA LEU A 48 -1.17 -17.15 7.46
C LEU A 48 -1.84 -18.23 8.32
N ASP A 49 -1.08 -18.94 9.16
CA ASP A 49 -1.62 -19.95 10.10
C ASP A 49 -2.61 -19.36 11.12
N LEU A 50 -2.46 -18.07 11.46
CA LEU A 50 -3.37 -17.32 12.32
C LEU A 50 -4.57 -16.75 11.55
N GLY A 51 -4.64 -16.94 10.25
CA GLY A 51 -5.70 -16.44 9.37
C GLY A 51 -5.51 -14.97 8.95
N ILE A 52 -4.33 -14.38 9.09
CA ILE A 52 -4.03 -13.05 8.56
C ILE A 52 -3.82 -13.17 7.06
N ASN A 53 -4.56 -12.40 6.27
CA ASN A 53 -4.46 -12.39 4.81
C ASN A 53 -3.97 -11.06 4.24
N PHE A 54 -3.69 -10.05 5.07
CA PHE A 54 -3.36 -8.71 4.66
C PHE A 54 -1.89 -8.37 4.99
N PHE A 55 -1.10 -8.02 3.96
CA PHE A 55 0.32 -7.72 4.05
C PHE A 55 0.62 -6.39 3.38
N ASP A 56 1.34 -5.51 4.09
CA ASP A 56 1.65 -4.15 3.67
C ASP A 56 3.16 -3.92 3.59
N THR A 57 3.66 -3.58 2.41
CA THR A 57 5.06 -3.23 2.16
C THR A 57 5.18 -1.86 1.46
N ALA A 58 6.33 -1.51 0.91
CA ALA A 58 6.55 -0.32 0.09
C ALA A 58 7.79 -0.49 -0.79
N ASN A 59 7.82 0.23 -1.93
CA ASN A 59 8.94 0.20 -2.87
C ASN A 59 10.28 0.65 -2.26
N ILE A 60 10.24 1.50 -1.22
CA ILE A 60 11.43 2.02 -0.54
C ILE A 60 11.97 1.10 0.56
N TYR A 61 11.14 0.19 1.13
CA TYR A 61 11.56 -0.60 2.28
C TYR A 61 12.75 -1.50 1.93
N SER A 62 13.86 -1.28 2.65
CA SER A 62 15.14 -1.97 2.41
C SER A 62 15.52 -2.00 0.92
N ALA A 63 15.41 -0.85 0.24
CA ALA A 63 15.71 -0.68 -1.18
C ALA A 63 14.96 -1.66 -2.11
N GLY A 64 13.75 -2.05 -1.74
CA GLY A 64 12.89 -2.97 -2.49
C GLY A 64 12.98 -4.44 -2.09
N THR A 65 13.99 -4.83 -1.29
CA THR A 65 14.13 -6.23 -0.86
C THR A 65 13.00 -6.69 0.06
N SER A 66 12.29 -5.77 0.74
CA SER A 66 11.07 -6.09 1.48
C SER A 66 9.98 -6.66 0.55
N GLU A 67 9.78 -6.10 -0.63
CA GLU A 67 8.84 -6.63 -1.62
C GLU A 67 9.30 -8.00 -2.15
N GLU A 68 10.61 -8.18 -2.40
CA GLU A 68 11.16 -9.46 -2.87
C GLU A 68 10.97 -10.59 -1.85
N TYR A 69 11.23 -10.31 -0.56
CA TYR A 69 11.11 -11.30 0.51
C TYR A 69 9.65 -11.66 0.76
N LEU A 70 8.76 -10.65 0.78
CA LEU A 70 7.32 -10.88 0.88
C LEU A 70 6.81 -11.70 -0.31
N GLY A 71 7.18 -11.34 -1.54
CA GLY A 71 6.79 -12.06 -2.75
C GLY A 71 7.22 -13.52 -2.73
N ARG A 72 8.49 -13.79 -2.33
CA ARG A 72 9.01 -15.15 -2.13
C ARG A 72 8.17 -15.91 -1.09
N ALA A 73 7.93 -15.33 0.06
CA ALA A 73 7.20 -15.96 1.15
C ALA A 73 5.76 -16.31 0.75
N ILE A 74 5.05 -15.40 0.07
CA ILE A 74 3.69 -15.67 -0.45
C ILE A 74 3.72 -16.80 -1.46
N LYS A 75 4.61 -16.75 -2.45
CA LYS A 75 4.72 -17.78 -3.50
C LYS A 75 4.94 -19.18 -2.93
N ASN A 76 5.71 -19.30 -1.85
CA ASN A 76 6.05 -20.57 -1.24
C ASN A 76 4.95 -21.15 -0.34
N ASN A 77 4.09 -20.30 0.23
CA ASN A 77 3.23 -20.72 1.34
C ASN A 77 1.73 -20.62 1.06
N VAL A 78 1.27 -19.88 0.04
CA VAL A 78 -0.16 -19.67 -0.20
C VAL A 78 -0.46 -19.31 -1.66
N ALA A 79 -1.65 -19.62 -2.14
CA ALA A 79 -2.10 -19.16 -3.45
C ALA A 79 -2.32 -17.64 -3.44
N ARG A 80 -1.90 -16.95 -4.51
CA ARG A 80 -1.92 -15.48 -4.62
C ARG A 80 -3.29 -14.84 -4.36
N ASP A 81 -4.37 -15.52 -4.78
CA ASP A 81 -5.76 -15.07 -4.62
C ASP A 81 -6.29 -15.18 -3.18
N LYS A 82 -5.56 -15.78 -2.27
CA LYS A 82 -5.93 -15.94 -0.85
C LYS A 82 -5.37 -14.83 0.04
N VAL A 83 -4.57 -13.93 -0.49
CA VAL A 83 -3.94 -12.85 0.25
C VAL A 83 -4.19 -11.51 -0.42
N ILE A 84 -4.18 -10.46 0.41
CA ILE A 84 -4.27 -9.06 0.00
C ILE A 84 -2.88 -8.46 0.15
N LEU A 85 -2.27 -8.11 -0.99
CA LEU A 85 -0.96 -7.46 -1.05
C LEU A 85 -1.11 -5.97 -1.28
N ALA A 86 -0.57 -5.19 -0.36
CA ALA A 86 -0.44 -3.74 -0.47
C ALA A 86 1.02 -3.34 -0.61
N THR A 87 1.29 -2.40 -1.50
CA THR A 87 2.59 -1.70 -1.56
C THR A 87 2.37 -0.22 -1.84
N LYS A 88 3.46 0.58 -1.71
CA LYS A 88 3.37 2.04 -1.73
C LYS A 88 4.37 2.65 -2.70
N VAL A 89 4.05 3.84 -3.21
CA VAL A 89 4.87 4.64 -4.11
C VAL A 89 5.01 6.07 -3.60
N TYR A 90 6.20 6.64 -3.66
CA TYR A 90 6.53 8.05 -3.43
C TYR A 90 8.04 8.29 -3.33
N PHE A 91 8.77 7.45 -2.56
CA PHE A 91 10.21 7.65 -2.28
C PHE A 91 11.09 7.14 -3.44
N ASN A 92 10.82 7.66 -4.62
CA ASN A 92 11.49 7.34 -5.88
C ASN A 92 11.69 8.63 -6.69
N GLU A 93 12.53 8.60 -7.70
CA GLU A 93 12.67 9.71 -8.63
C GLU A 93 11.33 9.99 -9.33
N GLY A 94 10.95 11.26 -9.39
CA GLY A 94 9.67 11.71 -9.97
C GLY A 94 8.46 11.47 -9.07
N LYS A 95 8.63 10.97 -7.84
CA LYS A 95 7.60 10.78 -6.80
C LYS A 95 6.27 10.26 -7.35
N LEU A 96 5.22 11.11 -7.44
CA LEU A 96 3.88 10.76 -7.90
C LEU A 96 3.55 11.28 -9.31
N SER A 97 4.56 11.67 -10.10
CA SER A 97 4.33 11.95 -11.51
C SER A 97 3.81 10.71 -12.25
N SER A 98 3.03 10.93 -13.30
CA SER A 98 2.45 9.84 -14.12
C SER A 98 3.51 8.85 -14.60
N GLN A 99 4.66 9.34 -15.03
CA GLN A 99 5.77 8.51 -15.48
C GLN A 99 6.33 7.66 -14.33
N ALA A 100 6.52 8.27 -13.14
CA ALA A 100 7.05 7.57 -11.98
C ALA A 100 6.07 6.48 -11.49
N ILE A 101 4.79 6.78 -11.36
CA ILE A 101 3.76 5.82 -10.93
C ILE A 101 3.75 4.60 -11.85
N LYS A 102 3.77 4.81 -13.19
CA LYS A 102 3.76 3.73 -14.18
C LYS A 102 5.03 2.89 -14.16
N ARG A 103 6.18 3.50 -13.90
CA ARG A 103 7.46 2.78 -13.74
C ARG A 103 7.48 1.97 -12.46
N GLU A 104 7.12 2.59 -11.34
CA GLU A 104 7.24 1.98 -10.01
C GLU A 104 6.27 0.80 -9.81
N ILE A 105 5.07 0.85 -10.38
CA ILE A 105 4.16 -0.31 -10.30
C ILE A 105 4.77 -1.53 -10.97
N ASP A 106 5.40 -1.39 -12.15
CA ASP A 106 5.99 -2.51 -12.86
C ASP A 106 7.20 -3.09 -12.11
N LEU A 107 7.99 -2.24 -11.46
CA LEU A 107 9.08 -2.67 -10.59
C LEU A 107 8.58 -3.40 -9.34
N SER A 108 7.53 -2.89 -8.69
CA SER A 108 6.91 -3.53 -7.52
C SER A 108 6.31 -4.88 -7.87
N LEU A 109 5.56 -4.99 -8.97
CA LEU A 109 5.00 -6.26 -9.45
C LEU A 109 6.10 -7.29 -9.72
N LYS A 110 7.20 -6.86 -10.33
CA LYS A 110 8.38 -7.72 -10.58
C LYS A 110 9.00 -8.23 -9.28
N ARG A 111 9.24 -7.35 -8.28
CA ARG A 111 9.82 -7.73 -6.98
C ARG A 111 8.90 -8.65 -6.19
N LEU A 112 7.60 -8.37 -6.17
CA LEU A 112 6.59 -9.22 -5.52
C LEU A 112 6.30 -10.52 -6.27
N GLY A 113 6.71 -10.64 -7.54
CA GLY A 113 6.48 -11.84 -8.35
C GLY A 113 5.01 -12.10 -8.65
N THR A 114 4.22 -11.05 -8.93
CA THR A 114 2.78 -11.10 -9.19
C THR A 114 2.40 -10.18 -10.35
N ASP A 115 1.27 -10.45 -10.99
CA ASP A 115 0.78 -9.65 -12.12
C ASP A 115 -0.15 -8.50 -11.67
N TYR A 116 -0.59 -8.50 -10.41
CA TYR A 116 -1.48 -7.48 -9.87
C TYR A 116 -1.23 -7.22 -8.38
N LEU A 117 -1.61 -6.02 -7.93
CA LEU A 117 -1.73 -5.64 -6.53
C LEU A 117 -3.21 -5.56 -6.14
N ASP A 118 -3.50 -5.92 -4.89
CA ASP A 118 -4.83 -5.70 -4.33
C ASP A 118 -5.02 -4.24 -3.92
N LEU A 119 -3.98 -3.64 -3.31
CA LEU A 119 -4.02 -2.25 -2.86
C LEU A 119 -2.72 -1.53 -3.22
N TYR A 120 -2.81 -0.40 -3.94
CA TYR A 120 -1.68 0.46 -4.24
C TYR A 120 -1.84 1.80 -3.54
N ILE A 121 -0.86 2.17 -2.73
CA ILE A 121 -0.96 3.29 -1.79
C ILE A 121 0.01 4.39 -2.20
N ILE A 122 -0.45 5.64 -2.28
CA ILE A 122 0.47 6.77 -2.29
C ILE A 122 1.02 6.96 -0.88
N HIS A 123 2.35 6.85 -0.74
CA HIS A 123 3.02 6.82 0.57
C HIS A 123 2.99 8.17 1.28
N ARG A 124 2.92 9.26 0.50
CA ARG A 124 2.83 10.65 0.98
C ARG A 124 2.16 11.51 -0.08
N PHE A 125 1.68 12.68 0.34
CA PHE A 125 1.22 13.71 -0.59
C PHE A 125 2.43 14.34 -1.33
N ASP A 126 2.32 14.50 -2.65
CA ASP A 126 3.34 15.16 -3.46
C ASP A 126 2.95 16.61 -3.78
N TYR A 127 3.71 17.55 -3.22
CA TYR A 127 3.49 18.99 -3.45
C TYR A 127 4.02 19.46 -4.82
N GLY A 128 4.79 18.64 -5.51
CA GLY A 128 5.41 18.96 -6.79
C GLY A 128 4.65 18.46 -8.03
N THR A 129 3.70 17.54 -7.83
CA THR A 129 2.90 16.97 -8.92
C THR A 129 1.44 17.41 -8.79
N PRO A 130 0.79 17.87 -9.88
CA PRO A 130 -0.64 18.16 -9.87
C PRO A 130 -1.45 16.95 -9.43
N ILE A 131 -2.48 17.19 -8.60
CA ILE A 131 -3.37 16.13 -8.08
C ILE A 131 -4.02 15.35 -9.24
N GLU A 132 -4.44 16.07 -10.27
CA GLU A 132 -5.07 15.50 -11.47
C GLU A 132 -4.15 14.49 -12.17
N GLU A 133 -2.87 14.84 -12.35
CA GLU A 133 -1.88 13.95 -12.96
C GLU A 133 -1.69 12.66 -12.16
N THR A 134 -1.58 12.79 -10.84
CA THR A 134 -1.45 11.64 -9.94
C THR A 134 -2.69 10.74 -9.98
N MET A 135 -3.89 11.32 -9.88
CA MET A 135 -5.13 10.55 -9.84
C MET A 135 -5.45 9.88 -11.16
N GLU A 136 -5.20 10.54 -12.30
CA GLU A 136 -5.35 9.95 -13.63
C GLU A 136 -4.39 8.77 -13.83
N ALA A 137 -3.13 8.92 -13.42
CA ALA A 137 -2.16 7.85 -13.50
C ALA A 137 -2.58 6.62 -12.68
N LEU A 138 -3.03 6.83 -11.45
CA LEU A 138 -3.51 5.75 -10.58
C LEU A 138 -4.75 5.05 -11.16
N ASP A 139 -5.74 5.81 -11.65
CA ASP A 139 -6.92 5.27 -12.31
C ASP A 139 -6.56 4.41 -13.53
N SER A 140 -5.56 4.85 -14.32
CA SER A 140 -5.07 4.08 -15.46
C SER A 140 -4.55 2.70 -15.08
N LEU A 141 -3.95 2.55 -13.89
CA LEU A 141 -3.46 1.26 -13.38
C LEU A 141 -4.61 0.34 -12.97
N VAL A 142 -5.68 0.90 -12.41
CA VAL A 142 -6.88 0.13 -12.07
C VAL A 142 -7.56 -0.35 -13.36
N LYS A 143 -7.75 0.53 -14.34
CA LYS A 143 -8.32 0.19 -15.65
C LYS A 143 -7.49 -0.85 -16.42
N ALA A 144 -6.17 -0.83 -16.23
CA ALA A 144 -5.27 -1.83 -16.81
C ALA A 144 -5.27 -3.18 -16.05
N GLY A 145 -5.97 -3.30 -14.93
CA GLY A 145 -6.00 -4.51 -14.10
C GLY A 145 -4.74 -4.78 -13.28
N LYS A 146 -3.78 -3.84 -13.26
CA LYS A 146 -2.56 -3.97 -12.44
C LYS A 146 -2.82 -3.74 -10.95
N VAL A 147 -3.89 -3.00 -10.62
CA VAL A 147 -4.26 -2.63 -9.25
C VAL A 147 -5.77 -2.82 -9.07
N ARG A 148 -6.21 -3.40 -7.95
CA ARG A 148 -7.64 -3.61 -7.66
C ARG A 148 -8.26 -2.44 -6.89
N ALA A 149 -7.51 -1.84 -5.95
CA ALA A 149 -7.97 -0.70 -5.16
C ALA A 149 -6.82 0.27 -4.88
N LEU A 150 -7.16 1.53 -4.63
CA LEU A 150 -6.22 2.59 -4.33
C LEU A 150 -6.30 2.98 -2.85
N GLY A 151 -5.14 3.36 -2.29
CA GLY A 151 -5.04 3.87 -0.94
C GLY A 151 -4.20 5.15 -0.87
N ALA A 152 -4.39 5.90 0.22
CA ALA A 152 -3.58 7.06 0.54
C ALA A 152 -2.92 6.90 1.90
N SER A 153 -1.83 7.64 2.15
CA SER A 153 -1.10 7.61 3.41
C SER A 153 -0.47 8.96 3.74
N ALA A 154 -0.31 9.22 5.03
CA ALA A 154 0.49 10.31 5.58
C ALA A 154 0.23 11.69 4.94
N MET A 155 -1.01 12.16 4.98
CA MET A 155 -1.44 13.46 4.46
C MET A 155 -2.51 14.10 5.36
N TYR A 156 -2.77 15.37 5.15
CA TYR A 156 -3.83 16.10 5.84
C TYR A 156 -5.21 15.80 5.26
N GLY A 157 -6.26 15.97 6.05
CA GLY A 157 -7.64 15.71 5.64
C GLY A 157 -8.06 16.50 4.40
N TYR A 158 -7.68 17.80 4.30
CA TYR A 158 -7.99 18.60 3.12
C TYR A 158 -7.31 18.09 1.85
N GLN A 159 -6.09 17.53 1.95
CA GLN A 159 -5.37 16.95 0.81
C GLN A 159 -6.08 15.69 0.32
N PHE A 160 -6.44 14.82 1.26
CA PHE A 160 -7.22 13.62 0.95
C PHE A 160 -8.57 13.97 0.31
N HIS A 161 -9.30 14.91 0.91
CA HIS A 161 -10.58 15.39 0.36
C HIS A 161 -10.43 15.92 -1.08
N ASN A 162 -9.41 16.74 -1.34
CA ASN A 162 -9.18 17.30 -2.68
C ASN A 162 -8.88 16.20 -3.71
N MET A 163 -8.08 15.19 -3.36
CA MET A 163 -7.79 14.07 -4.25
C MET A 163 -9.04 13.23 -4.53
N GLN A 164 -9.87 12.95 -3.51
CA GLN A 164 -11.15 12.27 -3.68
C GLN A 164 -12.13 13.06 -4.56
N PHE A 165 -12.21 14.37 -4.33
CA PHE A 165 -13.04 15.27 -5.14
C PHE A 165 -12.62 15.28 -6.63
N VAL A 166 -11.33 15.31 -6.89
CA VAL A 166 -10.78 15.24 -8.26
C VAL A 166 -11.10 13.91 -8.91
N ALA A 167 -11.01 12.80 -8.17
CA ALA A 167 -11.40 11.49 -8.67
C ALA A 167 -12.89 11.45 -9.05
N ASP A 168 -13.77 11.89 -8.14
CA ASP A 168 -15.22 11.92 -8.37
C ASP A 168 -15.60 12.80 -9.58
N LYS A 169 -15.07 14.02 -9.63
CA LYS A 169 -15.31 14.98 -10.72
C LYS A 169 -14.95 14.44 -12.11
N ASN A 170 -13.89 13.62 -12.20
CA ASN A 170 -13.40 13.08 -13.46
C ASN A 170 -13.84 11.64 -13.74
N GLY A 171 -14.63 11.01 -12.85
CA GLY A 171 -15.03 9.61 -12.97
C GLY A 171 -13.85 8.65 -12.87
N TRP A 172 -12.83 9.02 -12.09
CA TRP A 172 -11.67 8.18 -11.79
C TRP A 172 -11.86 7.39 -10.50
N THR A 173 -11.07 6.34 -10.34
CA THR A 173 -11.08 5.49 -9.15
C THR A 173 -10.67 6.27 -7.90
N PRO A 174 -11.53 6.35 -6.86
CA PRO A 174 -11.19 7.02 -5.60
C PRO A 174 -10.31 6.13 -4.72
N PHE A 175 -9.75 6.70 -3.67
CA PHE A 175 -9.11 5.93 -2.62
C PHE A 175 -10.14 5.18 -1.78
N SER A 176 -9.84 3.91 -1.47
CA SER A 176 -10.66 3.05 -0.60
C SER A 176 -10.13 2.98 0.83
N SER A 177 -8.91 3.48 1.07
CA SER A 177 -8.28 3.44 2.39
C SER A 177 -7.35 4.62 2.64
N MET A 178 -7.19 4.94 3.94
CA MET A 178 -6.19 5.88 4.44
C MET A 178 -5.33 5.20 5.51
N GLN A 179 -4.00 5.28 5.36
CA GLN A 179 -3.04 4.76 6.34
C GLN A 179 -2.24 5.91 6.95
N ASN A 180 -2.50 6.22 8.21
CA ASN A 180 -1.82 7.30 8.91
C ASN A 180 -1.17 6.83 10.22
N HIS A 181 -0.35 7.71 10.79
CA HIS A 181 0.23 7.54 12.10
C HIS A 181 -0.86 7.78 13.16
N TYR A 182 -1.36 6.71 13.75
CA TYR A 182 -2.40 6.77 14.78
C TYR A 182 -2.13 5.74 15.90
N ASN A 183 -2.15 6.18 17.13
CA ASN A 183 -1.99 5.33 18.30
C ASN A 183 -2.58 6.02 19.56
N LEU A 184 -2.48 5.38 20.73
CA LEU A 184 -3.03 5.90 21.99
C LEU A 184 -2.51 7.28 22.39
N LEU A 185 -1.27 7.63 21.98
CA LEU A 185 -0.61 8.90 22.33
C LEU A 185 -0.73 9.95 21.23
N TYR A 186 -0.82 9.54 19.97
CA TYR A 186 -0.94 10.43 18.81
C TYR A 186 -2.32 10.27 18.17
N ARG A 187 -3.19 11.25 18.37
CA ARG A 187 -4.61 11.20 18.01
C ARG A 187 -5.07 12.39 17.15
N GLU A 188 -4.15 13.10 16.53
CA GLU A 188 -4.47 14.30 15.73
C GLU A 188 -5.46 14.00 14.59
N ASP A 189 -5.41 12.80 14.00
CA ASP A 189 -6.29 12.41 12.90
C ASP A 189 -7.78 12.36 13.28
N GLU A 190 -8.09 12.30 14.58
CA GLU A 190 -9.49 12.35 15.07
C GLU A 190 -10.17 13.69 14.84
N ARG A 191 -9.39 14.77 14.68
CA ARG A 191 -9.90 16.13 14.51
C ARG A 191 -10.47 16.38 13.11
N GLU A 192 -9.86 15.79 12.09
CA GLU A 192 -10.21 16.09 10.70
C GLU A 192 -10.21 14.82 9.82
N LEU A 193 -9.11 14.08 9.74
CA LEU A 193 -8.94 13.02 8.77
C LEU A 193 -9.90 11.85 8.96
N ILE A 194 -10.04 11.34 10.20
CA ILE A 194 -10.99 10.25 10.49
C ILE A 194 -12.44 10.65 10.19
N PRO A 195 -12.94 11.85 10.60
CA PRO A 195 -14.24 12.34 10.18
C PRO A 195 -14.41 12.38 8.65
N ILE A 196 -13.43 12.89 7.91
CA ILE A 196 -13.46 12.93 6.44
C ILE A 196 -13.53 11.51 5.85
N CYS A 197 -12.71 10.58 6.33
CA CYS A 197 -12.73 9.19 5.85
C CYS A 197 -14.08 8.50 6.10
N ARG A 198 -14.80 8.87 7.17
CA ARG A 198 -16.15 8.34 7.44
C ARG A 198 -17.23 8.93 6.56
N GLN A 199 -17.00 10.15 6.08
CA GLN A 199 -17.95 10.88 5.23
C GLN A 199 -17.86 10.47 3.75
N MET A 200 -16.69 10.07 3.31
CA MET A 200 -16.35 9.74 1.92
C MET A 200 -16.21 8.23 1.69
#